data_a40daab0314096f6f5a9e2faacbb745e
#
_entry.id   a40daab0314096f6f5a9e2faacbb745e
#
_cell.length_a   1.000
_cell.length_b   1.000
_cell.length_c   1.000
_cell.angle_alpha   90.00
_cell.angle_beta   90.00
_cell.angle_gamma   90.00
#
_symmetry.space_group_name_H-M   'P 1'
#
loop_
_entity.id
_entity.type
_entity.pdbx_description
1 polymer ?
#
loop_
_entity_poly.entity_id
_entity_poly.type
_entity_poly.pdbx_seq_one_letter_code
_entity_poly.pdbx_strand_id
1 'polypeptide(L)'
;LSHAYLRLLIIVCISIVAADFGNSLTLAPQISIYESLICRRVRAGGGCKSPEVQGELALLIGWKQTIDQLPGIIFALPYGLAADRIGRKPILVLCLIGLVLEENAIRLVCWWTAALPLRMIWATPVFQIIGGGSQTATAMAYAMITDVLVDV
;
A
#
# COMPACT_ATOMS: atom_id res chain seq x y z
N LEU A 1 -5.46 24.01 -24.74
CA LEU A 1 -5.35 23.59 -23.33
C LEU A 1 -5.24 24.86 -22.46
N SER A 2 -6.23 25.14 -21.59
CA SER A 2 -6.10 26.28 -20.70
C SER A 2 -4.93 25.99 -19.71
N HIS A 3 -4.17 27.02 -19.37
CA HIS A 3 -3.03 26.89 -18.43
C HIS A 3 -3.39 26.22 -17.10
N ALA A 4 -4.66 26.24 -16.70
CA ALA A 4 -5.15 25.60 -15.49
C ALA A 4 -5.16 24.08 -15.62
N TYR A 5 -5.62 23.53 -16.74
CA TYR A 5 -5.64 22.07 -17.00
C TYR A 5 -4.22 21.50 -17.10
N LEU A 6 -3.32 22.19 -17.80
CA LEU A 6 -1.91 21.79 -17.89
C LEU A 6 -1.25 21.73 -16.51
N ARG A 7 -1.49 22.71 -15.65
CA ARG A 7 -0.98 22.73 -14.26
C ARG A 7 -1.51 21.55 -13.45
N LEU A 8 -2.81 21.27 -13.54
CA LEU A 8 -3.45 20.17 -12.81
C LEU A 8 -2.87 18.83 -13.26
N LEU A 9 -2.72 18.61 -14.55
CA LEU A 9 -2.12 17.40 -15.12
C LEU A 9 -0.68 17.21 -14.65
N ILE A 10 0.14 18.26 -14.67
CA ILE A 10 1.52 18.21 -14.19
C ILE A 10 1.56 17.87 -12.70
N ILE A 11 0.73 18.48 -11.86
CA ILE A 11 0.69 18.21 -10.42
C ILE A 11 0.31 16.75 -10.16
N VAL A 12 -0.71 16.23 -10.84
CA VAL A 12 -1.13 14.83 -10.69
C VAL A 12 -0.03 13.87 -11.12
N CYS A 13 0.59 14.09 -12.28
CA CYS A 13 1.70 13.25 -12.74
C CYS A 13 2.89 13.27 -11.78
N ILE A 14 3.29 14.44 -11.28
CA ILE A 14 4.39 14.56 -10.30
C ILE A 14 4.01 13.83 -9.00
N SER A 15 2.77 13.93 -8.55
CA SER A 15 2.30 13.25 -7.33
C SER A 15 2.34 11.74 -7.47
N ILE A 16 1.93 11.19 -8.62
CA ILE A 16 1.99 9.74 -8.90
C ILE A 16 3.44 9.27 -8.91
N VAL A 17 4.32 9.94 -9.66
CA VAL A 17 5.75 9.58 -9.74
C VAL A 17 6.40 9.65 -8.36
N ALA A 18 6.11 10.69 -7.57
CA ALA A 18 6.65 10.83 -6.22
C ALA A 18 6.16 9.71 -5.29
N ALA A 19 4.89 9.31 -5.39
CA ALA A 19 4.32 8.22 -4.61
C ALA A 19 4.95 6.87 -4.98
N ASP A 20 5.08 6.56 -6.27
CA ASP A 20 5.69 5.32 -6.74
C ASP A 20 7.18 5.25 -6.39
N PHE A 21 7.89 6.35 -6.49
CA PHE A 21 9.29 6.44 -6.09
C PHE A 21 9.45 6.22 -4.58
N GLY A 22 8.63 6.87 -3.76
CA GLY A 22 8.62 6.67 -2.30
C GLY A 22 8.32 5.22 -1.92
N ASN A 23 7.36 4.60 -2.58
CA ASN A 23 6.99 3.20 -2.37
C ASN A 23 8.14 2.24 -2.72
N SER A 24 8.81 2.48 -3.84
CA SER A 24 9.96 1.67 -4.28
C SER A 24 11.15 1.77 -3.33
N LEU A 25 11.39 2.95 -2.75
CA LEU A 25 12.47 3.17 -1.78
C LEU A 25 12.23 2.49 -0.44
N THR A 26 10.98 2.32 -0.02
CA THR A 26 10.65 1.70 1.27
C THR A 26 10.69 0.18 1.25
N LEU A 27 10.56 -0.44 0.07
CA LEU A 27 10.46 -1.90 -0.08
C LEU A 27 11.72 -2.64 0.44
N ALA A 28 12.92 -2.20 0.03
CA ALA A 28 14.16 -2.86 0.39
C ALA A 28 14.48 -2.77 1.89
N PRO A 29 14.41 -1.61 2.57
CA PRO A 29 14.61 -1.53 4.00
C PRO A 29 13.54 -2.28 4.80
N GLN A 30 12.29 -2.33 4.32
CA GLN A 30 11.20 -3.06 4.97
C GLN A 30 11.48 -4.57 5.00
N ILE A 31 11.93 -5.15 3.88
CA ILE A 31 12.33 -6.56 3.80
C ILE A 31 13.50 -6.85 4.75
N SER A 32 14.49 -5.97 4.80
CA SER A 32 15.64 -6.12 5.71
C SER A 32 15.23 -6.10 7.18
N ILE A 33 14.26 -5.26 7.55
CA ILE A 33 13.69 -5.24 8.91
C ILE A 33 13.01 -6.57 9.22
N TYR A 34 12.16 -7.09 8.32
CA TYR A 34 11.49 -8.39 8.51
C TYR A 34 12.50 -9.52 8.67
N GLU A 35 13.53 -9.58 7.82
CA GLU A 35 14.61 -10.57 7.92
C GLU A 35 15.30 -10.50 9.30
N SER A 36 15.64 -9.32 9.76
CA SER A 36 16.29 -9.13 11.06
C SER A 36 15.41 -9.56 12.23
N LEU A 37 14.11 -9.29 12.16
CA LEU A 37 13.15 -9.66 13.20
C LEU A 37 12.90 -11.17 13.24
N ILE A 38 12.81 -11.83 12.08
CA ILE A 38 12.66 -13.29 11.97
C ILE A 38 13.94 -13.96 12.49
N CYS A 39 15.10 -13.46 12.08
CA CYS A 39 16.39 -14.00 12.51
C CYS A 39 16.54 -14.01 14.04
N ARG A 40 16.12 -12.93 14.72
CA ARG A 40 16.14 -12.84 16.18
C ARG A 40 15.20 -13.86 16.85
N ARG A 41 14.09 -14.23 16.23
CA ARG A 41 13.13 -15.20 16.77
C ARG A 41 13.56 -16.64 16.56
N VAL A 42 14.04 -16.97 15.37
CA VAL A 42 14.39 -18.35 14.98
C VAL A 42 15.71 -18.80 15.67
N ARG A 43 16.53 -17.86 16.18
CA ARG A 43 17.85 -18.16 16.77
C ARG A 43 18.66 -19.15 15.92
N ALA A 44 18.66 -18.94 14.62
CA ALA A 44 19.28 -19.85 13.68
C ALA A 44 20.79 -19.93 13.93
N GLY A 45 21.28 -21.09 14.30
CA GLY A 45 22.72 -21.35 14.49
C GLY A 45 23.57 -21.17 13.22
N GLY A 46 22.91 -20.99 12.05
CA GLY A 46 23.52 -20.78 10.75
C GLY A 46 23.55 -19.34 10.24
N GLY A 47 23.19 -18.36 11.09
CA GLY A 47 23.10 -16.94 10.69
C GLY A 47 21.77 -16.56 10.03
N CYS A 48 21.55 -15.24 9.81
CA CYS A 48 20.29 -14.71 9.33
C CYS A 48 19.95 -15.07 7.85
N LYS A 49 20.90 -15.61 7.11
CA LYS A 49 20.71 -16.10 5.73
C LYS A 49 20.43 -17.61 5.65
N SER A 50 20.10 -18.26 6.77
CA SER A 50 19.76 -19.66 6.77
C SER A 50 18.48 -19.92 5.96
N PRO A 51 18.33 -21.13 5.34
CA PRO A 51 17.11 -21.48 4.57
C PRO A 51 15.82 -21.35 5.38
N GLU A 52 15.89 -21.59 6.69
CA GLU A 52 14.73 -21.47 7.59
C GLU A 52 14.26 -20.03 7.72
N VAL A 53 15.18 -19.06 7.90
CA VAL A 53 14.85 -17.63 7.98
C VAL A 53 14.30 -17.12 6.66
N GLN A 54 14.91 -17.53 5.54
CA GLN A 54 14.48 -17.12 4.21
C GLN A 54 13.12 -17.73 3.84
N GLY A 55 12.83 -18.96 4.27
CA GLY A 55 11.53 -19.61 4.09
C GLY A 55 10.40 -18.88 4.84
N GLU A 56 10.62 -18.54 6.11
CA GLU A 56 9.64 -17.76 6.91
C GLU A 56 9.45 -16.35 6.35
N LEU A 57 10.52 -15.71 5.86
CA LEU A 57 10.45 -14.40 5.23
C LEU A 57 9.62 -14.43 3.94
N ALA A 58 9.87 -15.41 3.07
CA ALA A 58 9.13 -15.58 1.83
C ALA A 58 7.64 -15.85 2.10
N LEU A 59 7.34 -16.68 3.09
CA LEU A 59 5.97 -16.97 3.50
C LEU A 59 5.28 -15.71 4.06
N LEU A 60 5.97 -14.94 4.90
CA LEU A 60 5.42 -13.71 5.48
C LEU A 60 5.06 -12.70 4.38
N ILE A 61 5.98 -12.47 3.43
CA ILE A 61 5.81 -11.52 2.33
C ILE A 61 4.73 -12.00 1.36
N GLY A 62 4.76 -13.29 0.98
CA GLY A 62 3.81 -13.86 0.03
C GLY A 62 2.37 -13.77 0.54
N TRP A 63 2.12 -14.13 1.80
CA TRP A 63 0.80 -13.98 2.40
C TRP A 63 0.38 -12.51 2.52
N LYS A 64 1.29 -11.63 2.96
CA LYS A 64 0.99 -10.20 3.01
C LYS A 64 0.55 -9.67 1.65
N GLN A 65 1.32 -9.92 0.58
CA GLN A 65 0.99 -9.46 -0.76
C GLN A 65 -0.34 -10.01 -1.27
N THR A 66 -0.66 -11.27 -0.96
CA THR A 66 -1.94 -11.88 -1.35
C THR A 66 -3.11 -11.21 -0.64
N ILE A 67 -3.00 -11.00 0.67
CA ILE A 67 -4.07 -10.38 1.47
C ILE A 67 -4.24 -8.90 1.12
N ASP A 68 -3.17 -8.18 0.77
CA ASP A 68 -3.20 -6.77 0.36
C ASP A 68 -4.04 -6.54 -0.92
N GLN A 69 -4.15 -7.54 -1.79
CA GLN A 69 -4.95 -7.44 -3.00
C GLN A 69 -6.46 -7.63 -2.75
N LEU A 70 -6.84 -8.32 -1.68
CA LEU A 70 -8.24 -8.65 -1.40
C LEU A 70 -9.15 -7.43 -1.23
N PRO A 71 -8.78 -6.40 -0.43
CA PRO A 71 -9.61 -5.20 -0.31
C PRO A 71 -9.83 -4.51 -1.66
N GLY A 72 -8.78 -4.42 -2.49
CA GLY A 72 -8.87 -3.84 -3.83
C GLY A 72 -9.87 -4.56 -4.72
N ILE A 73 -9.84 -5.90 -4.73
CA ILE A 73 -10.75 -6.71 -5.56
C ILE A 73 -12.20 -6.58 -5.07
N ILE A 74 -12.42 -6.68 -3.75
CA ILE A 74 -13.77 -6.70 -3.15
C ILE A 74 -14.43 -5.31 -3.22
N PHE A 75 -13.65 -4.27 -2.93
CA PHE A 75 -14.18 -2.92 -2.76
C PHE A 75 -14.01 -2.01 -3.98
N ALA A 76 -13.30 -2.45 -5.05
CA ALA A 76 -13.15 -1.66 -6.27
C ALA A 76 -14.50 -1.25 -6.88
N LEU A 77 -15.45 -2.18 -6.97
CA LEU A 77 -16.76 -1.91 -7.55
C LEU A 77 -17.60 -0.92 -6.71
N PRO A 78 -17.80 -1.14 -5.38
CA PRO A 78 -18.56 -0.19 -4.57
C PRO A 78 -17.92 1.19 -4.50
N TYR A 79 -16.60 1.29 -4.40
CA TYR A 79 -15.93 2.60 -4.41
C TYR A 79 -15.94 3.26 -5.80
N GLY A 80 -15.88 2.48 -6.89
CA GLY A 80 -16.08 2.99 -8.23
C GLY A 80 -17.45 3.65 -8.39
N LEU A 81 -18.52 2.95 -8.01
CA LEU A 81 -19.88 3.49 -8.03
C LEU A 81 -20.06 4.70 -7.10
N ALA A 82 -19.42 4.71 -5.95
CA ALA A 82 -19.43 5.85 -5.04
C ALA A 82 -18.70 7.05 -5.65
N ALA A 83 -17.57 6.83 -6.33
CA ALA A 83 -16.82 7.88 -7.00
C ALA A 83 -17.62 8.58 -8.12
N ASP A 84 -18.44 7.82 -8.85
CA ASP A 84 -19.31 8.37 -9.88
C ASP A 84 -20.46 9.25 -9.31
N ARG A 85 -20.88 8.99 -8.04
CA ARG A 85 -21.95 9.75 -7.38
C ARG A 85 -21.47 10.94 -6.57
N ILE A 86 -20.38 10.78 -5.81
CA ILE A 86 -19.89 11.75 -4.82
C ILE A 86 -18.71 12.56 -5.41
N GLY A 87 -18.13 12.04 -6.49
CA GLY A 87 -16.93 12.58 -7.11
C GLY A 87 -15.68 11.75 -6.75
N ARG A 88 -14.67 11.82 -7.62
CA ARG A 88 -13.46 10.98 -7.50
C ARG A 88 -12.50 11.47 -6.43
N LYS A 89 -12.45 12.79 -6.15
CA LYS A 89 -11.54 13.40 -5.17
C LYS A 89 -11.73 12.87 -3.74
N PRO A 90 -12.96 12.84 -3.15
CA PRO A 90 -13.15 12.36 -1.79
C PRO A 90 -12.81 10.87 -1.66
N ILE A 91 -13.09 10.06 -2.67
CA ILE A 91 -12.73 8.63 -2.67
C ILE A 91 -11.21 8.45 -2.70
N LEU A 92 -10.50 9.21 -3.53
CA LEU A 92 -9.03 9.18 -3.55
C LEU A 92 -8.42 9.54 -2.19
N VAL A 93 -8.94 10.59 -1.54
CA VAL A 93 -8.49 10.99 -0.19
C VAL A 93 -8.74 9.87 0.82
N LEU A 94 -9.91 9.20 0.74
CA LEU A 94 -10.24 8.07 1.62
C LEU A 94 -9.28 6.89 1.40
N CYS A 95 -8.92 6.58 0.15
CA CYS A 95 -7.92 5.56 -0.18
C CYS A 95 -6.56 5.90 0.43
N LEU A 96 -6.10 7.15 0.30
CA LEU A 96 -4.82 7.58 0.86
C LEU A 96 -4.80 7.48 2.38
N ILE A 97 -5.89 7.82 3.06
CA ILE A 97 -6.02 7.66 4.52
C ILE A 97 -5.88 6.17 4.90
N GLY A 98 -6.57 5.27 4.21
CA GLY A 98 -6.48 3.83 4.44
C GLY A 98 -5.05 3.30 4.27
N LEU A 99 -4.36 3.70 3.21
CA LEU A 99 -2.96 3.31 2.96
C LEU A 99 -2.00 3.85 4.02
N VAL A 100 -2.16 5.10 4.44
CA VAL A 100 -1.33 5.70 5.50
C VAL A 100 -1.56 5.00 6.83
N LEU A 101 -2.80 4.64 7.18
CA LEU A 101 -3.12 3.88 8.39
C LEU A 101 -2.48 2.51 8.37
N GLU A 102 -2.53 1.80 7.24
CA GLU A 102 -1.88 0.50 7.08
C GLU A 102 -0.37 0.60 7.28
N GLU A 103 0.30 1.52 6.60
CA GLU A 103 1.75 1.74 6.73
C GLU A 103 2.16 2.05 8.18
N ASN A 104 1.36 2.85 8.89
CA ASN A 104 1.61 3.12 10.31
C ASN A 104 1.40 1.87 11.17
N ALA A 105 0.38 1.06 10.88
CA ALA A 105 0.13 -0.20 11.60
C ALA A 105 1.29 -1.20 11.40
N ILE A 106 1.83 -1.32 10.19
CA ILE A 106 3.02 -2.16 9.91
C ILE A 106 4.22 -1.71 10.75
N ARG A 107 4.50 -0.39 10.77
CA ARG A 107 5.59 0.19 11.56
C ARG A 107 5.40 -0.07 13.06
N LEU A 108 4.18 0.05 13.55
CA LEU A 108 3.84 -0.21 14.93
C LEU A 108 4.05 -1.68 15.31
N VAL A 109 3.66 -2.62 14.46
CA VAL A 109 3.93 -4.05 14.65
C VAL A 109 5.44 -4.32 14.65
N CYS A 110 6.20 -3.71 13.75
CA CYS A 110 7.65 -3.83 13.71
C CYS A 110 8.35 -3.22 14.92
N TRP A 111 7.80 -2.15 15.50
CA TRP A 111 8.35 -1.50 16.68
C TRP A 111 8.09 -2.32 17.96
N TRP A 112 6.90 -2.88 18.09
CA TRP A 112 6.47 -3.61 19.29
C TRP A 112 6.53 -5.13 19.13
N THR A 113 7.58 -5.62 18.49
CA THR A 113 7.79 -7.06 18.25
C THR A 113 7.92 -7.91 19.52
N ALA A 114 8.19 -7.31 20.68
CA ALA A 114 8.22 -8.01 21.96
C ALA A 114 6.80 -8.41 22.43
N ALA A 115 5.78 -7.59 22.12
CA ALA A 115 4.39 -7.79 22.52
C ALA A 115 3.53 -8.36 21.38
N LEU A 116 3.84 -8.05 20.13
CA LEU A 116 3.04 -8.42 18.97
C LEU A 116 3.79 -9.46 18.11
N PRO A 117 3.13 -10.57 17.71
CA PRO A 117 3.72 -11.51 16.78
C PRO A 117 3.84 -10.85 15.40
N LEU A 118 4.97 -11.07 14.71
CA LEU A 118 5.22 -10.49 13.38
C LEU A 118 4.13 -10.85 12.34
N ARG A 119 3.47 -12.00 12.52
CA ARG A 119 2.35 -12.44 11.68
C ARG A 119 1.12 -11.52 11.75
N MET A 120 1.03 -10.61 12.73
CA MET A 120 -0.02 -9.57 12.75
C MET A 120 0.05 -8.60 11.58
N ILE A 121 1.17 -8.54 10.86
CA ILE A 121 1.29 -7.80 9.59
C ILE A 121 0.22 -8.27 8.57
N TRP A 122 -0.22 -9.53 8.62
CA TRP A 122 -1.29 -10.03 7.76
C TRP A 122 -2.67 -9.45 8.05
N ALA A 123 -2.85 -8.83 9.22
CA ALA A 123 -4.09 -8.15 9.57
C ALA A 123 -4.10 -6.67 9.16
N THR A 124 -2.95 -6.09 8.82
CA THR A 124 -2.87 -4.65 8.48
C THR A 124 -3.67 -4.26 7.23
N PRO A 125 -3.89 -5.13 6.21
CA PRO A 125 -4.73 -4.80 5.06
C PRO A 125 -6.19 -4.48 5.40
N VAL A 126 -6.64 -4.80 6.62
CA VAL A 126 -7.97 -4.39 7.10
C VAL A 126 -8.15 -2.87 7.01
N PHE A 127 -7.10 -2.09 7.21
CA PHE A 127 -7.14 -0.63 7.03
C PHE A 127 -7.36 -0.20 5.58
N GLN A 128 -7.01 -1.02 4.59
CA GLN A 128 -7.28 -0.77 3.18
C GLN A 128 -8.78 -0.89 2.83
N ILE A 129 -9.61 -1.50 3.69
CA ILE A 129 -11.08 -1.49 3.54
C ILE A 129 -11.58 -0.04 3.52
N ILE A 130 -10.89 0.85 4.24
CA ILE A 130 -11.13 2.30 4.20
C ILE A 130 -10.60 2.83 2.86
N GLY A 131 -11.47 2.90 1.86
CA GLY A 131 -11.16 3.44 0.53
C GLY A 131 -10.87 2.41 -0.56
N GLY A 132 -10.76 1.11 -0.26
CA GLY A 132 -10.57 0.04 -1.25
C GLY A 132 -9.12 -0.20 -1.67
N GLY A 133 -8.15 0.34 -0.91
CA GLY A 133 -6.72 0.03 -1.07
C GLY A 133 -6.03 0.69 -2.26
N SER A 134 -4.81 0.23 -2.54
CA SER A 134 -3.93 0.80 -3.58
C SER A 134 -4.50 0.67 -5.00
N GLN A 135 -5.22 -0.40 -5.29
CA GLN A 135 -5.87 -0.63 -6.60
C GLN A 135 -6.90 0.45 -6.90
N THR A 136 -7.77 0.75 -5.92
CA THR A 136 -8.80 1.78 -6.05
C THR A 136 -8.16 3.17 -6.15
N ALA A 137 -7.12 3.45 -5.36
CA ALA A 137 -6.38 4.72 -5.44
C ALA A 137 -5.79 4.95 -6.84
N THR A 138 -5.14 3.93 -7.40
CA THR A 138 -4.55 3.98 -8.74
C THR A 138 -5.64 4.17 -9.81
N ALA A 139 -6.73 3.41 -9.73
CA ALA A 139 -7.85 3.55 -10.65
C ALA A 139 -8.47 4.96 -10.62
N MET A 140 -8.66 5.54 -9.42
CA MET A 140 -9.17 6.91 -9.27
C MET A 140 -8.21 7.95 -9.84
N ALA A 141 -6.90 7.79 -9.63
CA ALA A 141 -5.89 8.69 -10.18
C ALA A 141 -5.91 8.69 -11.72
N TYR A 142 -5.93 7.51 -12.34
CA TYR A 142 -6.05 7.40 -13.80
C TYR A 142 -7.37 7.96 -14.33
N ALA A 143 -8.47 7.67 -13.65
CA ALA A 143 -9.77 8.19 -14.03
C ALA A 143 -9.83 9.73 -13.96
N MET A 144 -9.17 10.37 -12.99
CA MET A 144 -9.06 11.82 -12.93
C MET A 144 -8.25 12.40 -14.09
N ILE A 145 -7.19 11.71 -14.51
CA ILE A 145 -6.38 12.12 -15.68
C ILE A 145 -7.21 12.03 -16.96
N THR A 146 -7.95 10.93 -17.16
CA THR A 146 -8.79 10.74 -18.35
C THR A 146 -9.91 11.77 -18.42
N ASP A 147 -10.56 12.13 -17.31
CA ASP A 147 -11.58 13.19 -17.30
C ASP A 147 -11.01 14.52 -17.78
N VAL A 148 -9.84 14.91 -17.28
CA VAL A 148 -9.16 16.15 -17.70
C VAL A 148 -8.81 16.14 -19.19
N LEU A 149 -8.50 14.97 -19.75
CA LEU A 149 -8.16 14.84 -21.19
C LEU A 149 -9.40 14.84 -22.09
N VAL A 150 -10.54 14.33 -21.58
CA VAL A 150 -11.79 14.29 -22.36
C VAL A 150 -12.49 15.66 -22.39
N ASP A 151 -12.32 16.47 -21.33
CA ASP A 151 -12.87 17.83 -21.24
C ASP A 151 -12.08 18.87 -22.08
N VAL A 152 -11.05 18.45 -22.82
CA VAL A 152 -10.20 19.27 -23.71
C VAL A 152 -10.55 19.00 -25.17
#